data_e37e047379ed4956bb607b62305ba134
#
_entry.id   e37e047379ed4956bb607b62305ba134
#
_cell.length_a   1.000
_cell.length_b   1.000
_cell.length_c   1.000
_cell.angle_alpha   90.00
_cell.angle_beta   90.00
_cell.angle_gamma   90.00
#
_symmetry.space_group_name_H-M   'P 1'
#
loop_
_entity.id
_entity.type
_entity.pdbx_description
1 polymer ?
#
loop_
_entity_poly.entity_id
_entity_poly.type
_entity_poly.pdbx_seq_one_letter_code
_entity_poly.pdbx_strand_id
1 'polypeptide(L)'
;MYEVIVSPEANSDLDRIVRYIAVELGNPPAAAALADKIDARLIELETMPDKFSFCKDIFLRKLGYHRVTAGGYLIIYRIDEESKRVIVVHYYHTLQDYERDLLHFVSR
;
A
#
# COMPACT_ATOMS: atom_id res chain seq x y z
N MET A 1 12.56 11.61 -10.66
CA MET A 1 12.18 10.32 -10.05
C MET A 1 11.85 10.53 -8.58
N TYR A 2 10.86 9.79 -8.07
CA TYR A 2 10.44 9.88 -6.69
C TYR A 2 11.14 8.82 -5.86
N GLU A 3 11.43 9.16 -4.60
CA GLU A 3 11.90 8.19 -3.63
C GLU A 3 10.67 7.54 -2.97
N VAL A 4 10.59 6.22 -3.02
CA VAL A 4 9.48 5.48 -2.39
C VAL A 4 9.89 5.08 -0.97
N ILE A 5 9.13 5.54 0.00
CA ILE A 5 9.36 5.26 1.41
C ILE A 5 8.20 4.42 1.93
N VAL A 6 8.51 3.27 2.50
CA VAL A 6 7.50 2.41 3.12
C VAL A 6 7.48 2.69 4.61
N SER A 7 6.33 3.12 5.13
CA SER A 7 6.20 3.47 6.55
C SER A 7 6.40 2.26 7.46
N PRO A 8 6.72 2.47 8.74
CA PRO A 8 6.80 1.36 9.69
C PRO A 8 5.50 0.56 9.78
N GLU A 9 4.35 1.25 9.71
CA GLU A 9 3.04 0.60 9.73
C GLU A 9 2.85 -0.30 8.51
N ALA A 10 3.22 0.18 7.33
CA ALA A 10 3.12 -0.63 6.10
C ALA A 10 4.08 -1.82 6.15
N ASN A 11 5.30 -1.63 6.64
CA ASN A 11 6.24 -2.75 6.82
C ASN A 11 5.66 -3.82 7.75
N SER A 12 5.04 -3.39 8.83
CA SER A 12 4.38 -4.30 9.79
C SER A 12 3.21 -5.05 9.13
N ASP A 13 2.40 -4.34 8.33
CA ASP A 13 1.32 -4.96 7.56
C ASP A 13 1.85 -6.06 6.65
N LEU A 14 2.91 -5.77 5.90
CA LEU A 14 3.47 -6.70 4.93
C LEU A 14 4.06 -7.93 5.62
N ASP A 15 4.76 -7.74 6.72
CA ASP A 15 5.30 -8.86 7.50
C ASP A 15 4.18 -9.80 7.95
N ARG A 16 3.08 -9.24 8.45
CA ARG A 16 1.93 -10.02 8.91
C ARG A 16 1.27 -10.77 7.74
N ILE A 17 1.09 -10.10 6.61
CA ILE A 17 0.46 -10.67 5.42
C ILE A 17 1.30 -11.81 4.87
N VAL A 18 2.59 -11.59 4.68
CA VAL A 18 3.51 -12.60 4.13
C VAL A 18 3.60 -13.81 5.06
N ARG A 19 3.70 -13.57 6.35
CA ARG A 19 3.76 -14.65 7.34
C ARG A 19 2.47 -15.47 7.35
N TYR A 20 1.32 -14.81 7.26
CA TYR A 20 0.03 -15.48 7.20
C TYR A 20 -0.04 -16.44 6.00
N ILE A 21 0.34 -15.95 4.82
CA ILE A 21 0.30 -16.77 3.61
C ILE A 21 1.31 -17.91 3.67
N ALA A 22 2.54 -17.63 4.10
CA ALA A 22 3.61 -18.61 4.10
C ALA A 22 3.39 -19.69 5.17
N VAL A 23 2.97 -19.31 6.36
CA VAL A 23 2.87 -20.20 7.52
C VAL A 23 1.45 -20.70 7.73
N GLU A 24 0.49 -19.79 7.92
CA GLU A 24 -0.90 -20.18 8.23
C GLU A 24 -1.55 -20.90 7.04
N LEU A 25 -1.36 -20.40 5.83
CA LEU A 25 -1.88 -21.04 4.63
C LEU A 25 -0.92 -22.09 4.06
N GLY A 26 0.29 -22.20 4.64
CA GLY A 26 1.28 -23.18 4.22
C GLY A 26 1.71 -23.02 2.75
N ASN A 27 1.79 -21.78 2.26
CA ASN A 27 2.06 -21.53 0.85
C ASN A 27 3.18 -20.49 0.66
N PRO A 28 4.46 -20.86 0.97
CA PRO A 28 5.58 -19.95 0.77
C PRO A 28 5.72 -19.41 -0.66
N PRO A 29 5.49 -20.22 -1.73
CA PRO A 29 5.55 -19.66 -3.09
C PRO A 29 4.54 -18.54 -3.35
N ALA A 30 3.34 -18.65 -2.80
CA ALA A 30 2.34 -17.59 -2.94
C ALA A 30 2.76 -16.32 -2.20
N ALA A 31 3.38 -16.47 -1.04
CA ALA A 31 3.91 -15.33 -0.29
C ALA A 31 5.00 -14.61 -1.09
N ALA A 32 5.93 -15.36 -1.67
CA ALA A 32 6.99 -14.81 -2.51
C ALA A 32 6.43 -14.11 -3.75
N ALA A 33 5.42 -14.72 -4.40
CA ALA A 33 4.78 -14.13 -5.57
C ALA A 33 4.08 -12.81 -5.24
N LEU A 34 3.46 -12.72 -4.09
CA LEU A 34 2.83 -11.47 -3.63
C LEU A 34 3.88 -10.39 -3.40
N ALA A 35 4.98 -10.73 -2.73
CA ALA A 35 6.07 -9.79 -2.49
C ALA A 35 6.61 -9.23 -3.81
N ASP A 36 6.79 -10.08 -4.82
CA ASP A 36 7.24 -9.65 -6.15
C ASP A 36 6.27 -8.70 -6.81
N LYS A 37 4.97 -8.95 -6.70
CA LYS A 37 3.93 -8.08 -7.27
C LYS A 37 3.90 -6.72 -6.59
N ILE A 38 4.07 -6.69 -5.28
CA ILE A 38 4.15 -5.44 -4.52
C ILE A 38 5.40 -4.66 -4.95
N ASP A 39 6.55 -5.32 -5.03
CA ASP A 39 7.80 -4.68 -5.46
C ASP A 39 7.66 -4.05 -6.84
N ALA A 40 7.01 -4.74 -7.78
CA ALA A 40 6.79 -4.22 -9.12
C ALA A 40 5.96 -2.93 -9.09
N ARG A 41 4.93 -2.86 -8.24
CA ARG A 41 4.14 -1.64 -8.08
C ARG A 41 4.96 -0.51 -7.47
N LEU A 42 5.77 -0.81 -6.45
CA LEU A 42 6.61 0.21 -5.83
C LEU A 42 7.59 0.81 -6.84
N ILE A 43 8.13 0.00 -7.74
CA ILE A 43 9.01 0.49 -8.81
C ILE A 43 8.24 1.44 -9.74
N GLU A 44 7.01 1.11 -10.12
CA GLU A 44 6.19 2.00 -10.93
C GLU A 44 5.96 3.35 -10.24
N LEU A 45 5.80 3.35 -8.92
CA LEU A 45 5.57 4.58 -8.17
C LEU A 45 6.80 5.51 -8.17
N GLU A 46 7.98 5.01 -8.47
CA GLU A 46 9.19 5.83 -8.58
C GLU A 46 9.12 6.81 -9.75
N THR A 47 8.40 6.45 -10.81
CA THR A 47 8.35 7.26 -12.03
C THR A 47 6.98 7.89 -12.28
N MET A 48 5.90 7.18 -11.95
CA MET A 48 4.53 7.61 -12.28
C MET A 48 3.60 7.42 -11.08
N PRO A 49 3.85 8.08 -9.93
CA PRO A 49 3.03 7.85 -8.75
C PRO A 49 1.60 8.40 -8.87
N ASP A 50 1.37 9.36 -9.76
CA ASP A 50 0.05 9.95 -9.99
C ASP A 50 -0.81 9.16 -10.99
N LYS A 51 -0.27 8.06 -11.54
CA LYS A 51 -0.97 7.21 -12.51
C LYS A 51 -2.20 6.53 -11.93
N PHE A 52 -2.18 6.19 -10.64
CA PHE A 52 -3.22 5.40 -10.00
C PHE A 52 -4.26 6.28 -9.31
N SER A 53 -5.46 5.73 -9.10
CA SER A 53 -6.61 6.46 -8.60
C SER A 53 -6.42 6.93 -7.16
N PHE A 54 -7.08 8.04 -6.81
CA PHE A 54 -7.26 8.41 -5.41
C PHE A 54 -8.18 7.42 -4.71
N CYS A 55 -8.12 7.36 -3.39
CA CYS A 55 -9.12 6.67 -2.59
C CYS A 55 -10.48 7.27 -2.87
N LYS A 56 -11.53 6.44 -2.80
CA LYS A 56 -12.90 6.87 -3.13
C LYS A 56 -13.49 7.79 -2.08
N ASP A 57 -13.17 7.57 -0.81
CA ASP A 57 -13.66 8.40 0.28
C ASP A 57 -13.18 9.84 0.07
N ILE A 58 -14.10 10.79 0.16
CA ILE A 58 -13.80 12.18 -0.18
C ILE A 58 -12.79 12.81 0.79
N PHE A 59 -12.83 12.44 2.05
CA PHE A 59 -11.89 12.95 3.06
C PHE A 59 -10.47 12.45 2.76
N LEU A 60 -10.32 11.15 2.51
CA LEU A 60 -9.03 10.55 2.16
C LEU A 60 -8.49 11.12 0.85
N ARG A 61 -9.38 11.32 -0.12
CA ARG A 61 -9.02 11.92 -1.40
C ARG A 61 -8.49 13.35 -1.22
N LYS A 62 -9.14 14.14 -0.39
CA LYS A 62 -8.70 15.50 -0.10
C LYS A 62 -7.35 15.53 0.60
N LEU A 63 -7.05 14.50 1.39
CA LEU A 63 -5.74 14.36 2.04
C LEU A 63 -4.67 13.84 1.08
N GLY A 64 -5.04 13.48 -0.15
CA GLY A 64 -4.09 13.05 -1.18
C GLY A 64 -3.76 11.57 -1.17
N TYR A 65 -4.58 10.73 -0.54
CA TYR A 65 -4.32 9.29 -0.52
C TYR A 65 -4.76 8.63 -1.81
N HIS A 66 -3.84 7.85 -2.39
CA HIS A 66 -4.04 7.03 -3.58
C HIS A 66 -4.13 5.56 -3.18
N ARG A 67 -4.65 4.76 -4.11
CA ARG A 67 -4.71 3.31 -3.97
C ARG A 67 -4.30 2.63 -5.26
N VAL A 68 -3.60 1.52 -5.14
CA VAL A 68 -3.27 0.65 -6.26
C VAL A 68 -3.31 -0.80 -5.79
N THR A 69 -3.75 -1.71 -6.67
CA THR A 69 -3.83 -3.13 -6.31
C THR A 69 -2.57 -3.88 -6.70
N ALA A 70 -2.26 -4.90 -5.90
CA ALA A 70 -1.19 -5.86 -6.19
C ALA A 70 -1.60 -7.20 -5.58
N GLY A 71 -1.88 -8.18 -6.43
CA GLY A 71 -2.13 -9.56 -5.99
C GLY A 71 -3.22 -9.75 -4.96
N GLY A 72 -4.34 -9.02 -5.07
CA GLY A 72 -5.44 -9.11 -4.12
C GLY A 72 -5.28 -8.22 -2.89
N TYR A 73 -4.25 -7.38 -2.89
CA TYR A 73 -4.00 -6.41 -1.82
C TYR A 73 -3.99 -5.00 -2.36
N LEU A 74 -4.24 -4.04 -1.48
CA LEU A 74 -4.20 -2.61 -1.79
C LEU A 74 -2.95 -2.01 -1.18
N ILE A 75 -2.29 -1.18 -1.97
CA ILE A 75 -1.18 -0.34 -1.51
C ILE A 75 -1.77 1.06 -1.37
N ILE A 76 -1.76 1.59 -0.16
CA ILE A 76 -2.25 2.95 0.11
C ILE A 76 -1.05 3.86 0.27
N TYR A 77 -1.02 4.94 -0.51
CA TYR A 77 0.13 5.84 -0.51
C TYR A 77 -0.31 7.28 -0.76
N ARG A 78 0.58 8.21 -0.44
CA ARG A 78 0.43 9.61 -0.79
C ARG A 78 1.73 10.13 -1.40
N ILE A 79 1.62 11.22 -2.13
CA ILE A 79 2.75 11.83 -2.83
C ILE A 79 3.08 13.14 -2.14
N ASP A 80 4.35 13.31 -1.77
CA ASP A 80 4.88 14.58 -1.31
C ASP A 80 5.67 15.19 -2.46
N GLU A 81 5.02 16.09 -3.19
CA GLU A 81 5.62 16.72 -4.37
C GLU A 81 6.82 17.59 -4.02
N GLU A 82 6.79 18.23 -2.87
CA GLU A 82 7.86 19.13 -2.46
C GLU A 82 9.17 18.37 -2.25
N SER A 83 9.11 17.23 -1.57
CA SER A 83 10.30 16.41 -1.31
C SER A 83 10.54 15.35 -2.37
N LYS A 84 9.62 15.21 -3.36
CA LYS A 84 9.65 14.16 -4.38
C LYS A 84 9.70 12.77 -3.77
N ARG A 85 8.79 12.53 -2.82
CA ARG A 85 8.66 11.25 -2.12
C ARG A 85 7.26 10.67 -2.27
N VAL A 86 7.22 9.35 -2.38
CA VAL A 86 5.98 8.58 -2.31
C VAL A 86 6.02 7.84 -0.99
N ILE A 87 5.01 8.03 -0.16
CA ILE A 87 4.97 7.42 1.16
C ILE A 87 3.87 6.37 1.18
N VAL A 88 4.28 5.11 1.27
CA VAL A 88 3.35 3.98 1.41
C VAL A 88 2.98 3.89 2.88
N VAL A 89 1.69 4.08 3.18
CA VAL A 89 1.23 4.19 4.57
C VAL A 89 0.67 2.89 5.12
N HIS A 90 0.02 2.09 4.28
CA HIS A 90 -0.58 0.81 4.70
C HIS A 90 -0.76 -0.14 3.51
N TYR A 91 -0.82 -1.43 3.80
CA TYR A 91 -1.30 -2.47 2.90
C TYR A 91 -2.56 -3.08 3.49
N TYR A 92 -3.57 -3.32 2.65
CA TYR A 92 -4.84 -3.92 3.06
C TYR A 92 -5.23 -5.02 2.09
N HIS A 93 -5.97 -6.02 2.56
CA HIS A 93 -6.61 -6.96 1.66
C HIS A 93 -7.76 -6.27 0.94
N THR A 94 -7.98 -6.58 -0.34
CA THR A 94 -9.03 -5.92 -1.14
C THR A 94 -10.44 -6.12 -0.57
N LEU A 95 -10.66 -7.19 0.20
CA LEU A 95 -11.95 -7.48 0.83
C LEU A 95 -12.12 -6.81 2.20
N GLN A 96 -11.06 -6.19 2.70
CA GLN A 96 -11.07 -5.50 3.99
C GLN A 96 -11.72 -4.12 3.84
N ASP A 97 -12.40 -3.66 4.87
CA ASP A 97 -12.92 -2.28 4.91
C ASP A 97 -11.75 -1.33 5.23
N TYR A 98 -10.91 -1.10 4.22
CA TYR A 98 -9.70 -0.31 4.41
C TYR A 98 -10.02 1.16 4.72
N GLU A 99 -11.10 1.69 4.16
CA GLU A 99 -11.46 3.09 4.35
C GLU A 99 -11.72 3.41 5.81
N ARG A 100 -12.44 2.52 6.50
CA ARG A 100 -12.72 2.67 7.91
C ARG A 100 -11.44 2.67 8.75
N ASP A 101 -10.56 1.72 8.49
CA ASP A 101 -9.29 1.61 9.20
C ASP A 101 -8.39 2.80 8.93
N LEU A 102 -8.29 3.20 7.65
CA LEU A 102 -7.45 4.32 7.23
C LEU A 102 -7.97 5.65 7.80
N LEU A 103 -9.29 5.86 7.82
CA LEU A 103 -9.88 7.05 8.42
C LEU A 103 -9.53 7.13 9.92
N HIS A 104 -9.57 6.01 10.61
CA HIS A 104 -9.17 5.95 12.02
C HIS A 104 -7.68 6.28 12.18
N PHE A 105 -6.83 5.73 11.32
CA PHE A 105 -5.39 5.99 11.33
C PHE A 105 -5.07 7.47 11.16
N VAL A 106 -5.68 8.14 10.16
CA VAL A 106 -5.38 9.54 9.87
C VAL A 106 -6.01 10.52 10.87
N SER A 107 -6.96 10.05 11.68
CA SER A 107 -7.66 10.86 12.67
C SER A 107 -6.99 10.85 14.04
N ARG A 108 -5.96 10.04 14.24
CA ARG A 108 -5.25 9.91 15.54
C ARG A 108 -4.45 11.13 15.86
#